data_0d58e6e2410115d2fc2cf370ab4934fa
#
_entry.id   0d58e6e2410115d2fc2cf370ab4934fa
#
_cell.length_a   1.000
_cell.length_b   1.000
_cell.length_c   1.000
_cell.angle_alpha   90.00
_cell.angle_beta   90.00
_cell.angle_gamma   90.00
#
_symmetry.space_group_name_H-M   'P 1'
#
loop_
_entity.id
_entity.type
_entity.pdbx_description
1 polymer ?
#
loop_
_entity_poly.entity_id
_entity_poly.type
_entity_poly.pdbx_seq_one_letter_code
_entity_poly.pdbx_strand_id
1 'polypeptide(L)'
;MTASSWPTGNYGATGDKVRGSVVLVHGSSASSQSMHKMANAFSQAGFDAYALDIRGHGESGSKGTIAYIGQLEDDLEDFIKAVAPSKPATLIGFSSGGGFVLRVAGSSRQTLFDNYLLLSPYLGPTAANYRPNSGGWVRVGLPRLIALSILNGLHVSALNHLTVLNFALNEDAKTLLTPSYSFNLASNFQPERDYQQNLRNVKRPCAVIAGTDDEAFKTDQLEPELRALGIQWPLTLVPDIGHIPLTLDKHALAAAVKAVEKMTQ
;
A
#
# COMPACT_ATOMS: atom_id res chain seq x y z
N MET A 1 14.02 7.86 16.97
CA MET A 1 12.87 8.79 16.90
C MET A 1 11.86 8.34 17.94
N THR A 2 11.23 9.25 18.68
CA THR A 2 10.14 8.91 19.61
C THR A 2 8.84 8.68 18.83
N ALA A 3 7.87 7.96 19.39
CA ALA A 3 6.59 7.67 18.73
C ALA A 3 5.88 8.94 18.22
N SER A 4 6.08 10.08 18.87
CA SER A 4 5.54 11.40 18.49
C SER A 4 6.23 12.05 17.28
N SER A 5 7.31 11.49 16.76
CA SER A 5 8.10 12.08 15.65
C SER A 5 7.90 11.40 14.29
N TRP A 6 7.04 10.38 14.22
CA TRP A 6 6.66 9.79 12.94
C TRP A 6 5.61 10.66 12.24
N PRO A 7 5.78 10.97 10.93
CA PRO A 7 4.76 11.67 10.16
C PRO A 7 3.59 10.71 9.93
N THR A 8 2.64 10.74 10.86
CA THR A 8 1.49 9.84 10.87
C THR A 8 0.25 10.58 11.37
N GLY A 9 -0.91 10.26 10.80
CA GLY A 9 -2.18 10.49 11.48
C GLY A 9 -2.39 9.36 12.50
N ASN A 10 -2.45 9.71 13.78
CA ASN A 10 -2.77 8.77 14.86
C ASN A 10 -4.22 8.97 15.30
N TYR A 11 -5.01 7.89 15.25
CA TYR A 11 -6.43 7.86 15.58
C TYR A 11 -6.63 6.79 16.66
N GLY A 12 -6.72 7.22 17.92
CA GLY A 12 -6.97 6.30 19.03
C GLY A 12 -8.33 5.60 18.91
N ALA A 13 -8.39 4.35 19.35
CA ALA A 13 -9.62 3.58 19.42
C ALA A 13 -10.68 4.30 20.24
N THR A 14 -11.94 4.31 19.76
CA THR A 14 -13.08 4.78 20.54
C THR A 14 -13.68 3.60 21.32
N GLY A 15 -13.94 3.80 22.62
CA GLY A 15 -14.51 2.79 23.52
C GLY A 15 -13.54 2.32 24.61
N ASP A 16 -14.05 1.50 25.52
CA ASP A 16 -13.34 1.11 26.75
C ASP A 16 -12.27 0.03 26.53
N LYS A 17 -12.27 -0.63 25.36
CA LYS A 17 -11.34 -1.73 25.05
C LYS A 17 -10.80 -1.62 23.63
N VAL A 18 -9.50 -1.49 23.51
CA VAL A 18 -8.79 -1.57 22.23
C VAL A 18 -8.85 -3.00 21.69
N ARG A 19 -9.30 -3.17 20.45
CA ARG A 19 -9.45 -4.48 19.78
C ARG A 19 -8.19 -4.92 19.02
N GLY A 20 -7.21 -4.06 18.93
CA GLY A 20 -5.96 -4.22 18.18
C GLY A 20 -5.61 -2.93 17.45
N SER A 21 -4.77 -3.02 16.45
CA SER A 21 -4.37 -1.86 15.67
C SER A 21 -4.39 -2.11 14.17
N VAL A 22 -4.52 -1.02 13.41
CA VAL A 22 -4.37 -1.01 11.95
C VAL A 22 -3.33 0.02 11.54
N VAL A 23 -2.46 -0.34 10.62
CA VAL A 23 -1.46 0.54 10.02
C VAL A 23 -1.81 0.70 8.55
N LEU A 24 -2.05 1.93 8.11
CA LEU A 24 -2.62 2.26 6.80
C LEU A 24 -1.56 2.87 5.90
N VAL A 25 -1.37 2.28 4.73
CA VAL A 25 -0.45 2.72 3.68
C VAL A 25 -1.25 3.25 2.49
N HIS A 26 -1.01 4.51 2.15
CA HIS A 26 -1.70 5.21 1.06
C HIS A 26 -1.29 4.72 -0.34
N GLY A 27 -2.01 5.17 -1.38
CA GLY A 27 -1.67 4.91 -2.77
C GLY A 27 -0.54 5.79 -3.32
N SER A 28 -0.19 5.58 -4.59
CA SER A 28 0.87 6.34 -5.27
C SER A 28 0.61 7.85 -5.23
N SER A 29 1.70 8.62 -5.07
CA SER A 29 1.67 10.09 -5.02
C SER A 29 0.99 10.71 -3.78
N ALA A 30 0.14 9.97 -3.08
CA ALA A 30 -0.68 10.44 -1.97
C ALA A 30 0.11 10.62 -0.66
N SER A 31 -0.59 10.78 0.44
CA SER A 31 -0.06 10.88 1.81
C SER A 31 -1.05 10.23 2.79
N SER A 32 -0.69 10.19 4.07
CA SER A 32 -1.55 9.73 5.17
C SER A 32 -2.95 10.37 5.17
N GLN A 33 -3.06 11.62 4.72
CA GLN A 33 -4.34 12.33 4.63
C GLN A 33 -5.36 11.63 3.74
N SER A 34 -4.93 10.93 2.69
CA SER A 34 -5.84 10.18 1.81
C SER A 34 -6.50 8.99 2.51
N MET A 35 -5.93 8.53 3.63
CA MET A 35 -6.44 7.43 4.45
C MET A 35 -7.23 7.88 5.67
N HIS A 36 -7.46 9.18 5.84
CA HIS A 36 -8.12 9.76 7.02
C HIS A 36 -9.50 9.16 7.31
N LYS A 37 -10.37 9.03 6.29
CA LYS A 37 -11.71 8.44 6.49
C LYS A 37 -11.64 6.97 6.87
N MET A 38 -10.71 6.21 6.28
CA MET A 38 -10.47 4.81 6.62
C MET A 38 -9.97 4.69 8.07
N ALA A 39 -8.98 5.51 8.47
CA ALA A 39 -8.47 5.53 9.84
C ALA A 39 -9.55 5.86 10.86
N ASN A 40 -10.40 6.84 10.58
CA ASN A 40 -11.55 7.17 11.45
C ASN A 40 -12.56 6.01 11.56
N ALA A 41 -12.85 5.31 10.47
CA ALA A 41 -13.75 4.17 10.49
C ALA A 41 -13.22 3.04 11.39
N PHE A 42 -11.90 2.76 11.34
CA PHE A 42 -11.27 1.80 12.23
C PHE A 42 -11.23 2.26 13.69
N SER A 43 -10.93 3.54 13.94
CA SER A 43 -10.97 4.13 15.28
C SER A 43 -12.37 3.99 15.90
N GLN A 44 -13.42 4.30 15.13
CA GLN A 44 -14.81 4.12 15.57
C GLN A 44 -15.19 2.65 15.82
N ALA A 45 -14.52 1.71 15.14
CA ALA A 45 -14.70 0.29 15.36
C ALA A 45 -13.85 -0.28 16.51
N GLY A 46 -13.10 0.57 17.24
CA GLY A 46 -12.33 0.20 18.43
C GLY A 46 -10.91 -0.25 18.14
N PHE A 47 -10.31 0.10 16.99
CA PHE A 47 -8.91 -0.14 16.66
C PHE A 47 -8.08 1.13 16.78
N ASP A 48 -6.86 1.03 17.31
CA ASP A 48 -5.88 2.10 17.15
C ASP A 48 -5.46 2.15 15.67
N ALA A 49 -5.64 3.31 15.00
CA ALA A 49 -5.34 3.44 13.59
C ALA A 49 -4.19 4.42 13.34
N TYR A 50 -3.22 4.00 12.55
CA TYR A 50 -2.03 4.76 12.18
C TYR A 50 -1.98 4.92 10.66
N ALA A 51 -2.23 6.11 10.14
CA ALA A 51 -2.07 6.41 8.73
C ALA A 51 -0.67 6.97 8.47
N LEU A 52 0.18 6.22 7.75
CA LEU A 52 1.58 6.58 7.56
C LEU A 52 1.78 7.49 6.34
N ASP A 53 2.63 8.50 6.49
CA ASP A 53 3.34 9.08 5.34
C ASP A 53 4.54 8.17 5.02
N ILE A 54 4.39 7.32 4.01
CA ILE A 54 5.50 6.47 3.55
C ILE A 54 6.65 7.35 3.07
N ARG A 55 7.90 7.02 3.43
CA ARG A 55 9.09 7.80 3.04
C ARG A 55 9.05 8.19 1.56
N GLY A 56 9.37 9.45 1.29
CA GLY A 56 9.24 10.06 -0.03
C GLY A 56 7.86 10.66 -0.31
N HIS A 57 6.95 10.66 0.69
CA HIS A 57 5.59 11.22 0.59
C HIS A 57 5.25 12.08 1.79
N GLY A 58 4.24 12.94 1.64
CA GLY A 58 3.75 13.80 2.71
C GLY A 58 4.90 14.57 3.38
N GLU A 59 5.04 14.39 4.68
CA GLU A 59 6.10 15.00 5.50
C GLU A 59 7.27 14.04 5.79
N SER A 60 7.27 12.82 5.18
CA SER A 60 8.28 11.80 5.43
C SER A 60 9.43 11.84 4.42
N GLY A 61 10.44 12.64 4.71
CA GLY A 61 11.66 12.76 3.91
C GLY A 61 11.48 13.60 2.64
N SER A 62 12.44 13.48 1.72
CA SER A 62 12.40 14.19 0.44
C SER A 62 11.39 13.55 -0.51
N LYS A 63 10.44 14.33 -1.03
CA LYS A 63 9.38 13.82 -1.93
C LYS A 63 9.97 13.07 -3.13
N GLY A 64 9.40 11.90 -3.40
CA GLY A 64 9.68 11.08 -4.58
C GLY A 64 10.95 10.25 -4.53
N THR A 65 11.67 10.19 -3.42
CA THR A 65 12.96 9.50 -3.34
C THR A 65 13.15 8.74 -2.02
N ILE A 66 13.87 7.63 -2.12
CA ILE A 66 14.40 6.85 -0.99
C ILE A 66 15.85 6.47 -1.31
N ALA A 67 16.64 6.15 -0.28
CA ALA A 67 18.06 5.89 -0.44
C ALA A 67 18.36 4.54 -1.15
N TYR A 68 17.58 3.49 -0.85
CA TYR A 68 17.78 2.15 -1.41
C TYR A 68 16.46 1.37 -1.46
N ILE A 69 16.38 0.35 -2.30
CA ILE A 69 15.27 -0.60 -2.36
C ILE A 69 15.31 -1.47 -1.11
N GLY A 70 14.22 -1.52 -0.35
CA GLY A 70 14.14 -2.18 0.97
C GLY A 70 14.02 -1.19 2.13
N GLN A 71 14.27 0.10 1.89
CA GLN A 71 14.20 1.12 2.95
C GLN A 71 12.80 1.29 3.53
N LEU A 72 11.75 1.11 2.74
CA LEU A 72 10.37 1.22 3.23
C LEU A 72 10.02 0.08 4.20
N GLU A 73 10.57 -1.10 3.99
CA GLU A 73 10.43 -2.23 4.91
C GLU A 73 11.20 -1.98 6.22
N ASP A 74 12.41 -1.40 6.13
CA ASP A 74 13.19 -1.02 7.31
C ASP A 74 12.45 0.06 8.12
N ASP A 75 11.84 1.04 7.45
CA ASP A 75 11.01 2.06 8.08
C ASP A 75 9.80 1.44 8.82
N LEU A 76 9.14 0.42 8.27
CA LEU A 76 8.07 -0.29 8.97
C LEU A 76 8.57 -1.03 10.22
N GLU A 77 9.74 -1.68 10.16
CA GLU A 77 10.34 -2.30 11.34
C GLU A 77 10.62 -1.27 12.43
N ASP A 78 11.17 -0.12 12.06
CA ASP A 78 11.46 0.95 13.00
C ASP A 78 10.17 1.56 13.58
N PHE A 79 9.11 1.70 12.76
CA PHE A 79 7.80 2.11 13.23
C PHE A 79 7.25 1.14 14.28
N ILE A 80 7.26 -0.16 14.00
CA ILE A 80 6.78 -1.19 14.94
C ILE A 80 7.58 -1.15 16.25
N LYS A 81 8.91 -0.99 16.20
CA LYS A 81 9.76 -0.88 17.39
C LYS A 81 9.48 0.37 18.20
N ALA A 82 9.24 1.51 17.54
CA ALA A 82 9.05 2.80 18.19
C ALA A 82 7.65 3.00 18.77
N VAL A 83 6.61 2.55 18.03
CA VAL A 83 5.19 2.77 18.39
C VAL A 83 4.62 1.61 19.18
N ALA A 84 5.11 0.38 18.96
CA ALA A 84 4.60 -0.85 19.56
C ALA A 84 3.06 -0.97 19.46
N PRO A 85 2.49 -0.99 18.23
CA PRO A 85 1.04 -0.97 18.05
C PRO A 85 0.34 -2.12 18.77
N SER A 86 -0.87 -1.86 19.29
CA SER A 86 -1.69 -2.85 19.99
C SER A 86 -1.93 -4.09 19.12
N LYS A 87 -1.77 -5.27 19.70
CA LYS A 87 -2.01 -6.55 19.02
C LYS A 87 -3.46 -7.02 19.17
N PRO A 88 -4.03 -7.71 18.13
CA PRO A 88 -3.42 -8.02 16.84
C PRO A 88 -3.26 -6.78 15.96
N ALA A 89 -2.16 -6.68 15.23
CA ALA A 89 -1.86 -5.57 14.34
C ALA A 89 -2.06 -5.97 12.88
N THR A 90 -2.80 -5.16 12.12
CA THR A 90 -3.09 -5.40 10.69
C THR A 90 -2.42 -4.32 9.83
N LEU A 91 -1.65 -4.73 8.81
CA LEU A 91 -1.14 -3.81 7.79
C LEU A 91 -2.12 -3.75 6.62
N ILE A 92 -2.55 -2.52 6.27
CA ILE A 92 -3.54 -2.26 5.21
C ILE A 92 -2.91 -1.37 4.16
N GLY A 93 -3.02 -1.71 2.88
CA GLY A 93 -2.49 -0.88 1.81
C GLY A 93 -3.46 -0.66 0.67
N PHE A 94 -3.48 0.56 0.15
CA PHE A 94 -4.32 0.95 -0.99
C PHE A 94 -3.48 1.13 -2.25
N SER A 95 -3.93 0.57 -3.40
CA SER A 95 -3.29 0.77 -4.70
C SER A 95 -1.80 0.36 -4.69
N SER A 96 -0.85 1.25 -4.99
CA SER A 96 0.59 0.98 -4.84
C SER A 96 0.96 0.60 -3.40
N GLY A 97 0.31 1.22 -2.39
CA GLY A 97 0.46 0.81 -1.00
C GLY A 97 -0.01 -0.63 -0.77
N GLY A 98 -1.06 -1.08 -1.48
CA GLY A 98 -1.50 -2.49 -1.47
C GLY A 98 -0.45 -3.43 -2.05
N GLY A 99 0.22 -3.00 -3.11
CA GLY A 99 1.36 -3.72 -3.69
C GLY A 99 2.55 -3.81 -2.74
N PHE A 100 2.86 -2.70 -2.05
CA PHE A 100 3.91 -2.70 -1.02
C PHE A 100 3.53 -3.57 0.19
N VAL A 101 2.28 -3.53 0.63
CA VAL A 101 1.79 -4.42 1.71
C VAL A 101 1.92 -5.89 1.31
N LEU A 102 1.62 -6.25 0.06
CA LEU A 102 1.86 -7.60 -0.47
C LEU A 102 3.36 -7.96 -0.46
N ARG A 103 4.25 -7.02 -0.80
CA ARG A 103 5.70 -7.21 -0.73
C ARG A 103 6.14 -7.57 0.69
N VAL A 104 5.65 -6.85 1.70
CA VAL A 104 5.93 -7.15 3.12
C VAL A 104 5.34 -8.51 3.51
N ALA A 105 4.08 -8.76 3.20
CA ALA A 105 3.35 -9.99 3.53
C ALA A 105 3.97 -11.25 2.89
N GLY A 106 4.55 -11.12 1.68
CA GLY A 106 5.21 -12.21 0.97
C GLY A 106 6.71 -12.36 1.25
N SER A 107 7.26 -11.60 2.21
CA SER A 107 8.68 -11.60 2.56
C SER A 107 8.95 -12.28 3.92
N SER A 108 10.21 -12.34 4.32
CA SER A 108 10.62 -12.76 5.67
C SER A 108 10.10 -11.84 6.77
N ARG A 109 9.71 -10.60 6.43
CA ARG A 109 9.16 -9.60 7.35
C ARG A 109 7.66 -9.75 7.62
N GLN A 110 7.01 -10.76 7.07
CA GLN A 110 5.58 -10.99 7.28
C GLN A 110 5.16 -11.20 8.74
N THR A 111 6.12 -11.41 9.65
CA THR A 111 5.85 -11.55 11.08
C THR A 111 5.73 -10.20 11.81
N LEU A 112 5.99 -9.08 11.14
CA LEU A 112 5.81 -7.75 11.73
C LEU A 112 4.34 -7.46 12.05
N PHE A 113 3.43 -8.02 11.26
CA PHE A 113 1.99 -7.88 11.43
C PHE A 113 1.31 -9.25 11.58
N ASP A 114 0.16 -9.24 12.26
CA ASP A 114 -0.63 -10.46 12.45
C ASP A 114 -1.51 -10.76 11.24
N ASN A 115 -2.01 -9.71 10.55
CA ASN A 115 -2.91 -9.79 9.40
C ASN A 115 -2.56 -8.77 8.31
N TYR A 116 -3.07 -8.98 7.09
CA TYR A 116 -2.88 -8.13 5.94
C TYR A 116 -4.19 -7.85 5.20
N LEU A 117 -4.42 -6.61 4.77
CA LEU A 117 -5.56 -6.24 3.94
C LEU A 117 -5.09 -5.43 2.73
N LEU A 118 -5.42 -5.92 1.55
CA LEU A 118 -5.09 -5.28 0.27
C LEU A 118 -6.33 -4.59 -0.29
N LEU A 119 -6.26 -3.29 -0.50
CA LEU A 119 -7.34 -2.47 -1.06
C LEU A 119 -6.99 -2.10 -2.51
N SER A 120 -7.71 -2.66 -3.49
CA SER A 120 -7.44 -2.49 -4.94
C SER A 120 -5.94 -2.50 -5.25
N PRO A 121 -5.22 -3.60 -4.95
CA PRO A 121 -3.77 -3.60 -4.97
C PRO A 121 -3.20 -3.49 -6.39
N TYR A 122 -2.17 -2.67 -6.57
CA TYR A 122 -1.30 -2.72 -7.73
C TYR A 122 -0.39 -3.94 -7.62
N LEU A 123 -0.56 -4.91 -8.49
CA LEU A 123 0.22 -6.16 -8.49
C LEU A 123 1.41 -6.13 -9.46
N GLY A 124 1.51 -5.08 -10.26
CA GLY A 124 2.59 -4.92 -11.24
C GLY A 124 2.08 -4.87 -12.69
N PRO A 125 2.95 -4.48 -13.64
CA PRO A 125 2.55 -4.25 -15.03
C PRO A 125 2.24 -5.54 -15.82
N THR A 126 2.62 -6.70 -15.28
CA THR A 126 2.38 -8.03 -15.88
C THR A 126 1.20 -8.76 -15.25
N ALA A 127 0.58 -8.19 -14.21
CA ALA A 127 -0.55 -8.80 -13.53
C ALA A 127 -1.82 -8.77 -14.38
N ALA A 128 -2.67 -9.79 -14.23
CA ALA A 128 -3.92 -9.90 -14.97
C ALA A 128 -4.86 -8.72 -14.71
N ASN A 129 -4.84 -8.18 -13.47
CA ASN A 129 -5.64 -7.01 -13.09
C ASN A 129 -5.07 -5.69 -13.60
N TYR A 130 -3.88 -5.65 -14.20
CA TYR A 130 -3.30 -4.42 -14.73
C TYR A 130 -4.10 -3.86 -15.90
N ARG A 131 -4.36 -2.55 -15.86
CA ARG A 131 -5.02 -1.81 -16.93
C ARG A 131 -4.02 -0.82 -17.54
N PRO A 132 -3.52 -1.06 -18.76
CA PRO A 132 -2.62 -0.12 -19.43
C PRO A 132 -3.28 1.25 -19.59
N ASN A 133 -2.49 2.32 -19.42
CA ASN A 133 -2.93 3.71 -19.62
C ASN A 133 -4.12 4.15 -18.77
N SER A 134 -4.24 3.66 -17.54
CA SER A 134 -5.29 4.04 -16.58
C SER A 134 -5.45 5.57 -16.46
N GLY A 135 -6.22 6.18 -17.39
CA GLY A 135 -6.53 7.61 -17.41
C GLY A 135 -5.34 8.57 -17.61
N GLY A 136 -4.16 8.09 -17.99
CA GLY A 136 -2.97 8.94 -18.16
C GLY A 136 -2.37 9.46 -16.84
N TRP A 137 -2.76 8.88 -15.71
CA TRP A 137 -2.30 9.26 -14.36
C TRP A 137 -0.78 9.18 -14.19
N VAL A 138 -0.14 8.17 -14.77
CA VAL A 138 1.30 7.94 -14.66
C VAL A 138 1.98 7.95 -16.01
N ARG A 139 3.04 8.77 -16.14
CA ARG A 139 3.97 8.71 -17.26
C ARG A 139 5.22 7.96 -16.84
N VAL A 140 5.48 6.82 -17.48
CA VAL A 140 6.65 5.98 -17.21
C VAL A 140 7.80 6.39 -18.14
N GLY A 141 8.97 6.68 -17.57
CA GLY A 141 10.21 6.89 -18.29
C GLY A 141 10.84 5.55 -18.70
N LEU A 142 10.15 4.81 -19.60
CA LEU A 142 10.45 3.42 -19.92
C LEU A 142 11.91 3.14 -20.30
N PRO A 143 12.60 3.96 -21.17
CA PRO A 143 14.01 3.71 -21.49
C PRO A 143 14.91 3.76 -20.26
N ARG A 144 14.68 4.74 -19.37
CA ARG A 144 15.45 4.89 -18.12
C ARG A 144 15.14 3.77 -17.15
N LEU A 145 13.87 3.39 -17.01
CA LEU A 145 13.46 2.28 -16.16
C LEU A 145 14.15 0.98 -16.58
N ILE A 146 14.18 0.68 -17.87
CA ILE A 146 14.86 -0.52 -18.42
C ILE A 146 16.36 -0.46 -18.16
N ALA A 147 17.03 0.67 -18.48
CA ALA A 147 18.47 0.82 -18.27
C ALA A 147 18.85 0.62 -16.79
N LEU A 148 18.10 1.25 -15.86
CA LEU A 148 18.35 1.10 -14.43
C LEU A 148 18.05 -0.32 -13.93
N SER A 149 17.03 -0.99 -14.49
CA SER A 149 16.75 -2.39 -14.17
C SER A 149 17.89 -3.32 -14.57
N ILE A 150 18.51 -3.08 -15.75
CA ILE A 150 19.68 -3.84 -16.20
C ILE A 150 20.87 -3.57 -15.27
N LEU A 151 21.15 -2.30 -14.95
CA LEU A 151 22.24 -1.92 -14.04
C LEU A 151 22.07 -2.56 -12.65
N ASN A 152 20.85 -2.58 -12.11
CA ASN A 152 20.57 -3.24 -10.84
C ASN A 152 20.77 -4.77 -10.93
N GLY A 153 20.44 -5.40 -12.05
CA GLY A 153 20.77 -6.81 -12.30
C GLY A 153 22.29 -7.08 -12.30
N LEU A 154 23.10 -6.07 -12.58
CA LEU A 154 24.56 -6.08 -12.50
C LEU A 154 25.09 -5.54 -11.16
N HIS A 155 24.23 -5.38 -10.16
CA HIS A 155 24.54 -4.81 -8.83
C HIS A 155 25.06 -3.36 -8.85
N VAL A 156 24.73 -2.57 -9.89
CA VAL A 156 25.05 -1.15 -10.01
C VAL A 156 23.81 -0.32 -9.65
N SER A 157 23.81 0.30 -8.48
CA SER A 157 22.67 1.10 -7.94
C SER A 157 22.94 2.61 -7.88
N ALA A 158 24.12 3.08 -8.26
CA ALA A 158 24.53 4.48 -8.10
C ALA A 158 23.58 5.50 -8.76
N LEU A 159 22.86 5.10 -9.82
CA LEU A 159 21.93 5.95 -10.56
C LEU A 159 20.45 5.76 -10.17
N ASN A 160 20.15 5.01 -9.15
CA ASN A 160 18.79 4.69 -8.71
C ASN A 160 18.00 5.90 -8.17
N HIS A 161 18.68 7.00 -7.88
CA HIS A 161 18.05 8.27 -7.51
C HIS A 161 17.35 8.95 -8.69
N LEU A 162 17.61 8.53 -9.94
CA LEU A 162 17.00 9.14 -11.12
C LEU A 162 15.50 8.85 -11.21
N THR A 163 14.73 9.88 -11.57
CA THR A 163 13.28 9.81 -11.74
C THR A 163 12.89 8.89 -12.89
N VAL A 164 11.97 7.97 -12.64
CA VAL A 164 11.43 7.01 -13.63
C VAL A 164 9.91 7.11 -13.81
N LEU A 165 9.19 7.65 -12.81
CA LEU A 165 7.74 7.88 -12.89
C LEU A 165 7.44 9.36 -12.68
N ASN A 166 6.46 9.90 -13.43
CA ASN A 166 5.90 11.24 -13.22
C ASN A 166 4.38 11.13 -13.17
N PHE A 167 3.75 11.80 -12.20
CA PHE A 167 2.30 11.84 -12.05
C PHE A 167 1.71 13.08 -12.71
N ALA A 168 0.50 12.92 -13.29
CA ALA A 168 -0.23 13.99 -13.99
C ALA A 168 -0.90 14.94 -12.97
N LEU A 169 -0.10 15.70 -12.22
CA LEU A 169 -0.54 16.66 -11.21
C LEU A 169 -0.55 18.08 -11.77
N ASN A 170 -1.58 18.87 -11.43
CA ASN A 170 -1.53 20.31 -11.60
C ASN A 170 -0.61 20.96 -10.55
N GLU A 171 -0.32 22.25 -10.68
CA GLU A 171 0.66 22.94 -9.81
C GLU A 171 0.23 22.93 -8.33
N ASP A 172 -1.07 23.12 -8.05
CA ASP A 172 -1.59 23.09 -6.68
C ASP A 172 -1.42 21.70 -6.05
N ALA A 173 -1.75 20.65 -6.82
CA ALA A 173 -1.61 19.28 -6.35
C ALA A 173 -0.14 18.88 -6.09
N LYS A 174 0.83 19.42 -6.81
CA LYS A 174 2.27 19.17 -6.57
C LYS A 174 2.75 19.66 -5.22
N THR A 175 2.09 20.65 -4.62
CA THR A 175 2.44 21.12 -3.27
C THR A 175 2.07 20.09 -2.20
N LEU A 176 0.98 19.39 -2.39
CA LEU A 176 0.42 18.40 -1.46
C LEU A 176 0.92 16.99 -1.75
N LEU A 177 0.92 16.60 -3.00
CA LEU A 177 1.21 15.25 -3.47
C LEU A 177 2.69 15.10 -3.91
N THR A 178 3.12 13.86 -4.08
CA THR A 178 4.46 13.53 -4.58
C THR A 178 4.44 13.46 -6.11
N PRO A 179 5.13 14.38 -6.82
CA PRO A 179 4.96 14.53 -8.27
C PRO A 179 5.67 13.47 -9.12
N SER A 180 6.67 12.81 -8.56
CA SER A 180 7.48 11.84 -9.32
C SER A 180 8.17 10.84 -8.40
N TYR A 181 8.59 9.69 -8.95
CA TYR A 181 9.37 8.71 -8.20
C TYR A 181 10.72 8.44 -8.84
N SER A 182 11.75 8.36 -7.98
CA SER A 182 13.04 7.77 -8.33
C SER A 182 12.88 6.27 -8.62
N PHE A 183 13.89 5.67 -9.24
CA PHE A 183 13.89 4.22 -9.49
C PHE A 183 13.82 3.43 -8.17
N ASN A 184 14.54 3.85 -7.12
CA ASN A 184 14.46 3.19 -5.82
C ASN A 184 13.04 3.18 -5.27
N LEU A 185 12.37 4.35 -5.23
CA LEU A 185 11.01 4.43 -4.69
C LEU A 185 10.00 3.67 -5.56
N ALA A 186 10.06 3.83 -6.88
CA ALA A 186 9.19 3.12 -7.81
C ALA A 186 9.33 1.60 -7.69
N SER A 187 10.56 1.11 -7.48
CA SER A 187 10.83 -0.33 -7.33
C SER A 187 10.45 -0.87 -5.94
N ASN A 188 10.48 -0.03 -4.90
CA ASN A 188 10.16 -0.47 -3.54
C ASN A 188 8.67 -0.35 -3.22
N PHE A 189 7.98 0.69 -3.73
CA PHE A 189 6.56 0.95 -3.41
C PHE A 189 5.59 0.17 -4.31
N GLN A 190 5.89 -1.12 -4.50
CA GLN A 190 5.14 -2.11 -5.27
C GLN A 190 5.57 -3.52 -4.82
N PRO A 191 4.92 -4.60 -5.30
CA PRO A 191 5.39 -5.97 -5.06
C PRO A 191 6.80 -6.19 -5.60
N GLU A 192 7.42 -7.30 -5.23
CA GLU A 192 8.62 -7.79 -5.94
C GLU A 192 8.30 -8.02 -7.42
N ARG A 193 9.34 -8.10 -8.26
CA ARG A 193 9.18 -8.33 -9.70
C ARG A 193 8.35 -9.59 -10.00
N ASP A 194 8.52 -10.64 -9.20
CA ASP A 194 7.68 -11.82 -9.20
C ASP A 194 6.59 -11.67 -8.12
N TYR A 195 5.55 -10.88 -8.42
CA TYR A 195 4.43 -10.66 -7.52
C TYR A 195 3.67 -11.97 -7.20
N GLN A 196 3.67 -12.95 -8.11
CA GLN A 196 3.04 -14.24 -7.88
C GLN A 196 3.77 -15.02 -6.79
N GLN A 197 5.11 -14.89 -6.73
CA GLN A 197 5.87 -15.46 -5.63
C GLN A 197 5.56 -14.75 -4.31
N ASN A 198 5.39 -13.41 -4.31
CA ASN A 198 4.91 -12.71 -3.11
C ASN A 198 3.55 -13.27 -2.66
N LEU A 199 2.57 -13.42 -3.57
CA LEU A 199 1.26 -13.99 -3.26
C LEU A 199 1.36 -15.39 -2.63
N ARG A 200 2.17 -16.29 -3.21
CA ARG A 200 2.36 -17.67 -2.69
C ARG A 200 3.06 -17.72 -1.34
N ASN A 201 3.90 -16.74 -1.04
CA ASN A 201 4.72 -16.71 0.18
C ASN A 201 3.96 -16.20 1.41
N VAL A 202 2.80 -15.57 1.25
CA VAL A 202 2.00 -15.07 2.38
C VAL A 202 1.51 -16.24 3.22
N LYS A 203 1.88 -16.25 4.50
CA LYS A 203 1.47 -17.28 5.48
C LYS A 203 0.53 -16.74 6.55
N ARG A 204 0.40 -15.43 6.65
CA ARG A 204 -0.49 -14.77 7.59
C ARG A 204 -1.88 -14.60 6.98
N PRO A 205 -2.95 -14.45 7.78
CA PRO A 205 -4.28 -14.09 7.28
C PRO A 205 -4.19 -12.87 6.38
N CYS A 206 -4.74 -12.98 5.18
CA CYS A 206 -4.77 -11.92 4.18
C CYS A 206 -6.13 -11.88 3.50
N ALA A 207 -6.63 -10.67 3.25
CA ALA A 207 -7.87 -10.45 2.52
C ALA A 207 -7.69 -9.36 1.46
N VAL A 208 -8.56 -9.37 0.45
CA VAL A 208 -8.56 -8.38 -0.63
C VAL A 208 -9.93 -7.72 -0.72
N ILE A 209 -9.96 -6.41 -0.88
CA ILE A 209 -11.18 -5.63 -1.17
C ILE A 209 -10.92 -4.75 -2.38
N ALA A 210 -11.85 -4.72 -3.32
CA ALA A 210 -11.78 -3.86 -4.49
C ALA A 210 -13.18 -3.38 -4.89
N GLY A 211 -13.27 -2.30 -5.66
CA GLY A 211 -14.53 -1.82 -6.20
C GLY A 211 -14.84 -2.48 -7.54
N THR A 212 -16.13 -2.68 -7.87
CA THR A 212 -16.51 -3.24 -9.18
C THR A 212 -16.24 -2.27 -10.33
N ASP A 213 -16.29 -0.96 -10.05
CA ASP A 213 -16.15 0.11 -11.04
C ASP A 213 -14.75 0.74 -11.01
N ASP A 214 -13.75 -0.02 -10.51
CA ASP A 214 -12.37 0.43 -10.45
C ASP A 214 -11.83 0.75 -11.85
N GLU A 215 -11.57 2.03 -12.09
CA GLU A 215 -11.07 2.52 -13.37
C GLU A 215 -9.55 2.34 -13.54
N ALA A 216 -8.83 2.11 -12.42
CA ALA A 216 -7.39 1.90 -12.45
C ALA A 216 -7.01 0.44 -12.71
N PHE A 217 -7.80 -0.51 -12.21
CA PHE A 217 -7.51 -1.94 -12.31
C PHE A 217 -8.73 -2.74 -12.79
N LYS A 218 -8.47 -3.93 -13.36
CA LYS A 218 -9.48 -4.92 -13.72
C LYS A 218 -9.74 -5.81 -12.50
N THR A 219 -10.64 -5.40 -11.63
CA THR A 219 -10.88 -6.08 -10.35
C THR A 219 -11.56 -7.43 -10.50
N ASP A 220 -12.26 -7.66 -11.61
CA ASP A 220 -12.81 -8.95 -12.03
C ASP A 220 -11.74 -10.02 -12.29
N GLN A 221 -10.48 -9.63 -12.52
CA GLN A 221 -9.37 -10.56 -12.72
C GLN A 221 -8.69 -11.01 -11.42
N LEU A 222 -9.01 -10.40 -10.27
CA LEU A 222 -8.38 -10.75 -8.99
C LEU A 222 -8.74 -12.18 -8.54
N GLU A 223 -10.02 -12.57 -8.58
CA GLU A 223 -10.43 -13.92 -8.17
C GLU A 223 -9.86 -15.01 -9.08
N PRO A 224 -9.93 -14.92 -10.42
CA PRO A 224 -9.29 -15.88 -11.32
C PRO A 224 -7.79 -16.02 -11.06
N GLU A 225 -7.09 -14.92 -10.82
CA GLU A 225 -5.64 -14.93 -10.56
C GLU A 225 -5.29 -15.63 -9.24
N LEU A 226 -5.95 -15.28 -8.15
CA LEU A 226 -5.76 -15.94 -6.86
C LEU A 226 -6.05 -17.43 -6.96
N ARG A 227 -7.14 -17.81 -7.62
CA ARG A 227 -7.53 -19.20 -7.83
C ARG A 227 -6.50 -19.98 -8.65
N ALA A 228 -5.95 -19.38 -9.72
CA ALA A 228 -4.90 -19.99 -10.55
C ALA A 228 -3.61 -20.27 -9.74
N LEU A 229 -3.35 -19.50 -8.69
CA LEU A 229 -2.22 -19.68 -7.77
C LEU A 229 -2.55 -20.61 -6.58
N GLY A 230 -3.77 -21.15 -6.50
CA GLY A 230 -4.23 -21.99 -5.38
C GLY A 230 -4.48 -21.21 -4.08
N ILE A 231 -4.66 -19.89 -4.17
CA ILE A 231 -4.84 -18.98 -3.03
C ILE A 231 -6.34 -18.81 -2.76
N GLN A 232 -6.76 -19.01 -1.50
CA GLN A 232 -8.16 -18.93 -1.06
C GLN A 232 -8.37 -17.76 -0.07
N TRP A 233 -7.85 -16.58 -0.38
CA TRP A 233 -8.09 -15.41 0.46
C TRP A 233 -9.52 -14.91 0.30
N PRO A 234 -10.14 -14.38 1.39
CA PRO A 234 -11.38 -13.65 1.27
C PRO A 234 -11.21 -12.47 0.30
N LEU A 235 -12.01 -12.45 -0.76
CA LEU A 235 -12.11 -11.35 -1.71
C LEU A 235 -13.51 -10.74 -1.62
N THR A 236 -13.57 -9.41 -1.44
CA THR A 236 -14.82 -8.66 -1.45
C THR A 236 -14.79 -7.63 -2.57
N LEU A 237 -15.68 -7.76 -3.54
CA LEU A 237 -15.94 -6.72 -4.54
C LEU A 237 -17.09 -5.85 -4.05
N VAL A 238 -16.83 -4.57 -3.83
CA VAL A 238 -17.84 -3.59 -3.39
C VAL A 238 -18.54 -3.03 -4.63
N PRO A 239 -19.88 -3.22 -4.78
CA PRO A 239 -20.60 -2.77 -5.96
C PRO A 239 -20.55 -1.25 -6.16
N ASP A 240 -20.50 -0.81 -7.41
CA ASP A 240 -20.59 0.59 -7.86
C ASP A 240 -19.53 1.52 -7.23
N ILE A 241 -18.38 0.97 -6.86
CA ILE A 241 -17.28 1.71 -6.23
C ILE A 241 -16.07 1.74 -7.19
N GLY A 242 -15.61 2.97 -7.49
CA GLY A 242 -14.39 3.25 -8.25
C GLY A 242 -13.11 3.16 -7.40
N HIS A 243 -11.97 3.43 -8.01
CA HIS A 243 -10.65 3.28 -7.36
C HIS A 243 -10.50 4.16 -6.11
N ILE A 244 -10.57 5.48 -6.28
CA ILE A 244 -10.42 6.43 -5.15
C ILE A 244 -11.58 6.35 -4.16
N PRO A 245 -12.86 6.25 -4.58
CA PRO A 245 -13.99 6.06 -3.68
C PRO A 245 -13.85 4.88 -2.70
N LEU A 246 -13.04 3.86 -3.02
CA LEU A 246 -12.80 2.71 -2.14
C LEU A 246 -12.28 3.11 -0.74
N THR A 247 -11.54 4.22 -0.63
CA THR A 247 -11.01 4.74 0.65
C THR A 247 -11.94 5.76 1.31
N LEU A 248 -13.06 6.12 0.69
CA LEU A 248 -13.92 7.23 1.10
C LEU A 248 -15.37 6.83 1.35
N ASP A 249 -15.87 5.84 0.61
CA ASP A 249 -17.28 5.41 0.66
C ASP A 249 -17.58 4.58 1.91
N LYS A 250 -18.74 4.84 2.52
CA LYS A 250 -19.18 4.18 3.77
C LYS A 250 -19.30 2.66 3.66
N HIS A 251 -19.72 2.13 2.51
CA HIS A 251 -19.88 0.68 2.32
C HIS A 251 -18.52 0.01 2.17
N ALA A 252 -17.58 0.66 1.44
CA ALA A 252 -16.21 0.19 1.30
C ALA A 252 -15.47 0.24 2.66
N LEU A 253 -15.63 1.33 3.42
CA LEU A 253 -15.07 1.46 4.77
C LEU A 253 -15.61 0.38 5.71
N ALA A 254 -16.92 0.13 5.71
CA ALA A 254 -17.54 -0.92 6.51
C ALA A 254 -17.07 -2.33 6.10
N ALA A 255 -16.86 -2.57 4.79
CA ALA A 255 -16.31 -3.83 4.30
C ALA A 255 -14.87 -4.04 4.80
N ALA A 256 -14.03 -3.00 4.81
CA ALA A 256 -12.66 -3.06 5.31
C ALA A 256 -12.63 -3.37 6.83
N VAL A 257 -13.44 -2.66 7.62
CA VAL A 257 -13.57 -2.93 9.07
C VAL A 257 -13.98 -4.38 9.30
N LYS A 258 -15.05 -4.84 8.63
CA LYS A 258 -15.56 -6.22 8.77
C LYS A 258 -14.52 -7.27 8.38
N ALA A 259 -13.69 -7.01 7.36
CA ALA A 259 -12.63 -7.93 6.95
C ALA A 259 -11.57 -8.06 8.05
N VAL A 260 -11.12 -6.95 8.63
CA VAL A 260 -10.15 -6.96 9.74
C VAL A 260 -10.75 -7.64 10.97
N GLU A 261 -11.99 -7.32 11.34
CA GLU A 261 -12.69 -7.99 12.47
C GLU A 261 -12.70 -9.51 12.34
N LYS A 262 -12.93 -10.04 11.13
CA LYS A 262 -12.94 -11.48 10.88
C LYS A 262 -11.56 -12.12 10.98
N MET A 263 -10.49 -11.37 10.64
CA MET A 263 -9.12 -11.87 10.73
C MET A 263 -8.55 -11.80 12.16
N THR A 264 -9.18 -11.02 13.04
CA THR A 264 -8.73 -10.80 14.44
C THR A 264 -9.52 -11.61 15.47
N GLN A 265 -10.52 -12.37 15.05
CA GLN A 265 -11.27 -13.33 15.87
C GLN A 265 -10.50 -14.64 16.02
#